data_8d79fa609551af1697427929b01a3881
#
_entry.id   8d79fa609551af1697427929b01a3881
#
_cell.length_a   1.000
_cell.length_b   1.000
_cell.length_c   1.000
_cell.angle_alpha   90.00
_cell.angle_beta   90.00
_cell.angle_gamma   90.00
#
_symmetry.space_group_name_H-M   'P 1'
#
loop_
_entity.id
_entity.type
_entity.pdbx_description
1 polymer ?
#
loop_
_entity_poly.entity_id
_entity_poly.type
_entity_poly.pdbx_seq_one_letter_code
_entity_poly.pdbx_strand_id
1 'polypeptide(L)'
;IEISTIKATVRPTVTLYEITPEQGVRISKIRGLEDDIALSLSALGIRIIAPIPGKGTIGIEVPNSNPKIVSGQSIIGSKKFQESTYDLPIALGKTITNEVFMVDLCKMPHVLVAGATGQGKSVGLNAIITSLLYKKHPAELKFVLVDPKKVEFSIYSVIEHHFLAKLPDGEDAIITDVTKVVQTLN
;
A
#
# COMPACT_ATOMS: atom_id res chain seq x y z
N ILE A 1 21.74 2.33 26.81
CA ILE A 1 22.26 1.94 25.48
C ILE A 1 22.96 3.16 24.91
N GLU A 2 24.24 3.02 24.60
CA GLU A 2 24.99 4.07 23.95
C GLU A 2 24.80 4.01 22.43
N ILE A 3 24.57 5.18 21.83
CA ILE A 3 24.30 5.36 20.40
C ILE A 3 25.35 6.32 19.86
N SER A 4 26.09 5.93 18.82
CA SER A 4 27.13 6.77 18.25
C SER A 4 26.58 7.87 17.37
N THR A 5 25.58 7.57 16.55
CA THR A 5 24.95 8.54 15.65
C THR A 5 23.45 8.35 15.54
N ILE A 6 22.74 9.45 15.37
CA ILE A 6 21.31 9.48 15.07
C ILE A 6 21.07 10.40 13.89
N LYS A 7 20.39 9.89 12.86
CA LYS A 7 19.92 10.67 11.72
C LYS A 7 18.41 10.58 11.62
N ALA A 8 17.71 11.70 11.68
CA ALA A 8 16.27 11.77 11.49
C ALA A 8 15.93 12.16 10.05
N THR A 9 15.02 11.42 9.43
CA THR A 9 14.47 11.73 8.11
C THR A 9 12.96 11.80 8.21
N VAL A 10 12.42 13.02 8.11
CA VAL A 10 10.97 13.26 8.13
C VAL A 10 10.36 12.85 6.79
N ARG A 11 9.30 12.06 6.85
CA ARG A 11 8.54 11.56 5.70
C ARG A 11 7.08 11.95 5.82
N PRO A 12 6.25 11.73 4.80
CA PRO A 12 4.85 12.17 4.84
C PRO A 12 4.06 11.60 6.02
N THR A 13 4.22 10.32 6.35
CA THR A 13 3.42 9.63 7.38
C THR A 13 4.21 9.24 8.62
N VAL A 14 5.52 9.02 8.48
CA VAL A 14 6.41 8.58 9.56
C VAL A 14 7.71 9.39 9.54
N THR A 15 8.38 9.47 10.68
CA THR A 15 9.77 9.92 10.76
C THR A 15 10.65 8.70 10.99
N LEU A 16 11.66 8.53 10.14
CA LEU A 16 12.65 7.46 10.29
C LEU A 16 13.86 7.98 11.04
N TYR A 17 14.16 7.39 12.19
CA TYR A 17 15.40 7.59 12.94
C TYR A 17 16.35 6.44 12.60
N GLU A 18 17.43 6.76 11.88
CA GLU A 18 18.54 5.82 11.64
C GLU A 18 19.52 5.98 12.77
N ILE A 19 19.77 4.91 13.50
CA ILE A 19 20.71 4.88 14.62
C ILE A 19 21.84 3.91 14.35
N THR A 20 23.05 4.31 14.77
CA THR A 20 24.22 3.44 14.79
C THR A 20 24.54 3.17 16.25
N PRO A 21 24.31 1.95 16.76
CA PRO A 21 24.67 1.60 18.13
C PRO A 21 26.20 1.54 18.31
N GLU A 22 26.67 1.82 19.52
CA GLU A 22 28.06 1.62 19.89
C GLU A 22 28.46 0.11 19.83
N GLN A 23 29.75 -0.15 19.72
CA GLN A 23 30.28 -1.53 19.68
C GLN A 23 29.84 -2.32 20.91
N GLY A 24 29.33 -3.53 20.70
CA GLY A 24 28.85 -4.40 21.78
C GLY A 24 27.39 -4.26 22.15
N VAL A 25 26.67 -3.29 21.61
CA VAL A 25 25.22 -3.18 21.81
C VAL A 25 24.47 -4.19 20.94
N ARG A 26 23.73 -5.10 21.56
CA ARG A 26 22.95 -6.12 20.85
C ARG A 26 21.64 -5.54 20.35
N ILE A 27 21.27 -5.87 19.10
CA ILE A 27 20.00 -5.45 18.47
C ILE A 27 18.78 -5.91 19.29
N SER A 28 18.84 -7.11 19.89
CA SER A 28 17.76 -7.63 20.75
C SER A 28 17.47 -6.73 21.94
N LYS A 29 18.49 -6.05 22.50
CA LYS A 29 18.31 -5.10 23.60
C LYS A 29 17.56 -3.84 23.14
N ILE A 30 17.78 -3.39 21.91
CA ILE A 30 17.05 -2.24 21.33
C ILE A 30 15.60 -2.63 21.03
N ARG A 31 15.35 -3.82 20.48
CA ARG A 31 14.00 -4.33 20.25
C ARG A 31 13.20 -4.49 21.54
N GLY A 32 13.86 -4.92 22.63
CA GLY A 32 13.22 -5.04 23.94
C GLY A 32 12.80 -3.72 24.57
N LEU A 33 13.21 -2.57 24.01
CA LEU A 33 12.83 -1.23 24.46
C LEU A 33 11.78 -0.56 23.58
N GLU A 34 11.14 -1.30 22.67
CA GLU A 34 10.17 -0.76 21.70
C GLU A 34 9.05 -0.01 22.39
N ASP A 35 8.43 -0.60 23.41
CA ASP A 35 7.36 0.02 24.18
C ASP A 35 7.81 1.26 24.95
N ASP A 36 9.01 1.20 25.57
CA ASP A 36 9.59 2.31 26.32
C ASP A 36 9.88 3.51 25.41
N ILE A 37 10.40 3.23 24.20
CA ILE A 37 10.66 4.25 23.19
C ILE A 37 9.35 4.87 22.69
N ALA A 38 8.34 4.03 22.39
CA ALA A 38 7.03 4.50 21.96
C ALA A 38 6.38 5.40 23.01
N LEU A 39 6.45 5.01 24.29
CA LEU A 39 5.93 5.80 25.39
C LEU A 39 6.68 7.13 25.52
N SER A 40 8.01 7.11 25.48
CA SER A 40 8.83 8.32 25.58
C SER A 40 8.58 9.34 24.47
N LEU A 41 8.22 8.86 23.28
CA LEU A 41 7.90 9.67 22.10
C LEU A 41 6.41 10.03 22.00
N SER A 42 5.59 9.60 22.97
CA SER A 42 4.14 9.74 22.94
C SER A 42 3.52 9.25 21.64
N ALA A 43 4.10 8.19 21.06
CA ALA A 43 3.65 7.59 19.81
C ALA A 43 2.69 6.43 20.08
N LEU A 44 1.66 6.28 19.21
CA LEU A 44 0.68 5.19 19.29
C LEU A 44 1.31 3.81 19.01
N GLY A 45 2.52 3.78 18.49
CA GLY A 45 3.33 2.60 18.20
C GLY A 45 4.52 3.02 17.37
N ILE A 46 5.59 2.26 17.47
CA ILE A 46 6.78 2.44 16.63
C ILE A 46 7.07 1.11 15.92
N ARG A 47 7.96 1.15 14.93
CA ARG A 47 8.46 -0.05 14.27
C ARG A 47 9.98 -0.02 14.22
N ILE A 48 10.60 -1.09 14.69
CA ILE A 48 12.06 -1.25 14.65
C ILE A 48 12.44 -2.12 13.46
N ILE A 49 13.26 -1.55 12.56
CA ILE A 49 13.83 -2.21 11.38
C ILE A 49 15.31 -2.45 11.67
N ALA A 50 15.68 -3.69 11.88
CA ALA A 50 17.04 -4.00 12.28
C ALA A 50 17.55 -5.30 11.63
N PRO A 51 18.54 -5.20 10.77
CA PRO A 51 19.14 -3.98 10.20
C PRO A 51 18.27 -3.36 9.09
N ILE A 52 18.55 -2.09 8.75
CA ILE A 52 17.98 -1.49 7.54
C ILE A 52 18.61 -2.21 6.32
N PRO A 53 17.79 -2.72 5.36
CA PRO A 53 18.31 -3.37 4.17
C PRO A 53 19.33 -2.52 3.43
N GLY A 54 20.51 -3.10 3.14
CA GLY A 54 21.62 -2.40 2.46
C GLY A 54 22.41 -1.42 3.33
N LYS A 55 22.07 -1.27 4.62
CA LYS A 55 22.77 -0.42 5.59
C LYS A 55 23.05 -1.21 6.88
N GLY A 56 24.16 -0.97 7.53
CA GLY A 56 24.50 -1.55 8.83
C GLY A 56 23.86 -0.84 10.03
N THR A 57 22.83 -0.01 9.80
CA THR A 57 22.15 0.81 10.80
C THR A 57 20.81 0.21 11.20
N ILE A 58 20.27 0.66 12.32
CA ILE A 58 18.95 0.31 12.82
C ILE A 58 18.00 1.47 12.55
N GLY A 59 16.82 1.17 11.98
CA GLY A 59 15.77 2.14 11.76
C GLY A 59 14.70 2.06 12.83
N ILE A 60 14.28 3.20 13.35
CA ILE A 60 13.10 3.33 14.20
C ILE A 60 12.11 4.23 13.46
N GLU A 61 11.00 3.66 13.03
CA GLU A 61 9.90 4.41 12.43
C GLU A 61 8.93 4.88 13.51
N VAL A 62 8.73 6.19 13.56
CA VAL A 62 7.79 6.83 14.49
C VAL A 62 6.70 7.50 13.67
N PRO A 63 5.42 7.18 13.89
CA PRO A 63 4.31 7.86 13.22
C PRO A 63 4.34 9.36 13.48
N ASN A 64 4.13 10.16 12.42
CA ASN A 64 4.02 11.61 12.58
C ASN A 64 2.70 11.96 13.28
N SER A 65 2.70 12.96 14.14
CA SER A 65 1.49 13.50 14.77
C SER A 65 0.52 14.10 13.73
N ASN A 66 1.05 14.68 12.65
CA ASN A 66 0.28 15.20 11.52
C ASN A 66 0.73 14.52 10.21
N PRO A 67 0.25 13.31 9.91
CA PRO A 67 0.65 12.60 8.71
C PRO A 67 0.11 13.30 7.45
N LYS A 68 0.97 13.44 6.43
CA LYS A 68 0.57 13.95 5.12
C LYS A 68 0.12 12.79 4.23
N ILE A 69 -0.96 13.03 3.49
CA ILE A 69 -1.45 12.07 2.50
C ILE A 69 -0.49 12.06 1.30
N VAL A 70 -0.09 10.86 0.88
CA VAL A 70 0.63 10.67 -0.39
C VAL A 70 -0.40 10.60 -1.50
N SER A 71 -0.40 11.58 -2.39
CA SER A 71 -1.33 11.63 -3.52
C SER A 71 -1.08 10.47 -4.49
N GLY A 72 -2.13 9.71 -4.84
CA GLY A 72 -2.08 8.68 -5.88
C GLY A 72 -1.65 9.25 -7.22
N GLN A 73 -2.09 10.46 -7.56
CA GLN A 73 -1.68 11.16 -8.78
C GLN A 73 -0.16 11.35 -8.85
N SER A 74 0.49 11.73 -7.73
CA SER A 74 1.94 11.91 -7.70
C SER A 74 2.72 10.60 -7.89
N ILE A 75 2.14 9.47 -7.48
CA ILE A 75 2.75 8.15 -7.64
C ILE A 75 2.58 7.66 -9.07
N ILE A 76 1.35 7.73 -9.61
CA ILE A 76 1.04 7.32 -10.98
C ILE A 76 1.78 8.21 -11.99
N GLY A 77 1.88 9.52 -11.76
CA GLY A 77 2.64 10.45 -12.59
C GLY A 77 4.17 10.33 -12.48
N SER A 78 4.68 9.50 -11.56
CA SER A 78 6.12 9.33 -11.40
C SER A 78 6.76 8.64 -12.60
N LYS A 79 8.01 9.02 -12.92
CA LYS A 79 8.79 8.38 -13.98
C LYS A 79 8.86 6.86 -13.81
N LYS A 80 9.07 6.38 -12.59
CA LYS A 80 9.13 4.96 -12.25
C LYS A 80 7.86 4.20 -12.65
N PHE A 81 6.68 4.79 -12.42
CA PHE A 81 5.42 4.16 -12.82
C PHE A 81 5.20 4.25 -14.33
N GLN A 82 5.44 5.42 -14.94
CA GLN A 82 5.20 5.64 -16.36
C GLN A 82 6.09 4.76 -17.26
N GLU A 83 7.35 4.59 -16.89
CA GLU A 83 8.34 3.78 -17.63
C GLU A 83 8.36 2.30 -17.21
N SER A 84 7.48 1.88 -16.32
CA SER A 84 7.43 0.50 -15.85
C SER A 84 7.11 -0.48 -16.99
N THR A 85 7.85 -1.57 -17.03
CA THR A 85 7.67 -2.71 -17.95
C THR A 85 6.83 -3.83 -17.34
N TYR A 86 6.24 -3.62 -16.16
CA TYR A 86 5.34 -4.59 -15.54
C TYR A 86 4.08 -4.77 -16.37
N ASP A 87 3.59 -6.01 -16.44
CA ASP A 87 2.35 -6.30 -17.17
C ASP A 87 1.13 -5.69 -16.50
N LEU A 88 1.01 -5.80 -15.18
CA LEU A 88 -0.06 -5.19 -14.39
C LEU A 88 0.52 -4.38 -13.22
N PRO A 89 1.09 -3.20 -13.49
CA PRO A 89 1.69 -2.38 -12.44
C PRO A 89 0.65 -1.75 -11.54
N ILE A 90 0.78 -1.96 -10.24
CA ILE A 90 -0.02 -1.28 -9.22
C ILE A 90 0.87 -0.40 -8.34
N ALA A 91 0.45 0.85 -8.17
CA ALA A 91 1.15 1.85 -7.38
C ALA A 91 0.54 1.90 -5.98
N LEU A 92 1.30 1.49 -4.97
CA LEU A 92 0.82 1.35 -3.59
C LEU A 92 1.20 2.52 -2.68
N GLY A 93 2.10 3.40 -3.14
CA GLY A 93 2.53 4.55 -2.35
C GLY A 93 4.04 4.77 -2.38
N LYS A 94 4.62 5.11 -1.24
CA LYS A 94 6.06 5.33 -1.08
C LYS A 94 6.64 4.45 0.01
N THR A 95 7.88 4.02 -0.21
CA THR A 95 8.68 3.31 0.81
C THR A 95 9.11 4.26 1.92
N ILE A 96 9.68 3.67 2.98
CA ILE A 96 10.36 4.42 4.04
C ILE A 96 11.56 5.24 3.52
N THR A 97 12.09 4.92 2.34
CA THR A 97 13.14 5.71 1.67
C THR A 97 12.59 6.80 0.75
N ASN A 98 11.27 7.06 0.81
CA ASN A 98 10.55 8.04 -0.03
C ASN A 98 10.54 7.71 -1.53
N GLU A 99 10.83 6.47 -1.87
CA GLU A 99 10.77 5.97 -3.24
C GLU A 99 9.37 5.45 -3.57
N VAL A 100 8.95 5.61 -4.81
CA VAL A 100 7.69 5.03 -5.28
C VAL A 100 7.73 3.51 -5.11
N PHE A 101 6.74 2.98 -4.37
CA PHE A 101 6.54 1.55 -4.20
C PHE A 101 5.46 1.07 -5.14
N MET A 102 5.83 0.17 -6.02
CA MET A 102 4.95 -0.45 -6.99
C MET A 102 5.32 -1.92 -7.17
N VAL A 103 4.34 -2.72 -7.53
CA VAL A 103 4.48 -4.16 -7.75
C VAL A 103 3.74 -4.57 -9.02
N ASP A 104 4.08 -5.73 -9.54
CA ASP A 104 3.38 -6.34 -10.66
C ASP A 104 2.32 -7.32 -10.14
N LEU A 105 1.05 -7.03 -10.41
CA LEU A 105 -0.06 -7.89 -9.97
C LEU A 105 -0.01 -9.28 -10.65
N CYS A 106 0.57 -9.39 -11.84
CA CYS A 106 0.77 -10.69 -12.49
C CYS A 106 1.61 -11.66 -11.67
N LYS A 107 2.54 -11.13 -10.86
CA LYS A 107 3.37 -11.92 -9.94
C LYS A 107 2.69 -12.24 -8.61
N MET A 108 1.50 -11.71 -8.40
CA MET A 108 0.67 -11.91 -7.20
C MET A 108 -0.75 -12.29 -7.63
N PRO A 109 -0.98 -13.48 -8.19
CA PRO A 109 -2.27 -13.86 -8.78
C PRO A 109 -3.41 -13.90 -7.75
N HIS A 110 -3.09 -14.05 -6.48
CA HIS A 110 -4.03 -14.04 -5.36
C HIS A 110 -3.54 -13.06 -4.29
N VAL A 111 -4.35 -12.03 -4.01
CA VAL A 111 -4.00 -11.00 -3.02
C VAL A 111 -5.13 -10.84 -2.03
N LEU A 112 -4.80 -10.87 -0.76
CA LEU A 112 -5.70 -10.52 0.33
C LEU A 112 -5.34 -9.13 0.84
N VAL A 113 -6.30 -8.19 0.75
CA VAL A 113 -6.18 -6.86 1.32
C VAL A 113 -7.07 -6.76 2.55
N ALA A 114 -6.48 -6.64 3.72
CA ALA A 114 -7.20 -6.56 4.98
C ALA A 114 -6.90 -5.25 5.72
N GLY A 115 -7.87 -4.77 6.48
CA GLY A 115 -7.73 -3.58 7.32
C GLY A 115 -9.02 -3.31 8.08
N ALA A 116 -8.90 -2.78 9.29
CA ALA A 116 -10.04 -2.33 10.07
C ALA A 116 -10.71 -1.10 9.42
N THR A 117 -11.90 -0.78 9.86
CA THR A 117 -12.63 0.42 9.39
C THR A 117 -11.77 1.67 9.56
N GLY A 118 -11.67 2.47 8.52
CA GLY A 118 -10.86 3.70 8.53
C GLY A 118 -9.35 3.51 8.28
N GLN A 119 -8.86 2.28 8.15
CA GLN A 119 -7.44 1.98 7.93
C GLN A 119 -7.01 2.01 6.45
N GLY A 120 -7.88 2.50 5.57
CA GLY A 120 -7.54 2.74 4.16
C GLY A 120 -7.67 1.53 3.24
N LYS A 121 -8.35 0.45 3.63
CA LYS A 121 -8.59 -0.72 2.77
C LYS A 121 -9.23 -0.32 1.43
N SER A 122 -10.33 0.44 1.47
CA SER A 122 -11.03 0.92 0.26
C SER A 122 -10.16 1.83 -0.58
N VAL A 123 -9.36 2.70 0.05
CA VAL A 123 -8.39 3.55 -0.64
C VAL A 123 -7.32 2.70 -1.34
N GLY A 124 -6.83 1.64 -0.70
CA GLY A 124 -5.88 0.71 -1.29
C GLY A 124 -6.45 -0.03 -2.51
N LEU A 125 -7.69 -0.54 -2.41
CA LEU A 125 -8.38 -1.19 -3.53
C LEU A 125 -8.59 -0.22 -4.70
N ASN A 126 -9.00 1.02 -4.42
CA ASN A 126 -9.14 2.06 -5.44
C ASN A 126 -7.79 2.42 -6.06
N ALA A 127 -6.70 2.45 -5.30
CA ALA A 127 -5.36 2.68 -5.83
C ALA A 127 -4.93 1.58 -6.82
N ILE A 128 -5.26 0.32 -6.52
CA ILE A 128 -5.00 -0.81 -7.42
C ILE A 128 -5.76 -0.63 -8.74
N ILE A 129 -7.09 -0.44 -8.68
CA ILE A 129 -7.93 -0.30 -9.89
C ILE A 129 -7.47 0.93 -10.70
N THR A 130 -7.27 2.07 -10.05
CA THR A 130 -6.84 3.30 -10.71
C THR A 130 -5.49 3.14 -11.39
N SER A 131 -4.52 2.48 -10.76
CA SER A 131 -3.21 2.20 -11.36
C SER A 131 -3.35 1.44 -12.68
N LEU A 132 -4.19 0.42 -12.70
CA LEU A 132 -4.43 -0.41 -13.87
C LEU A 132 -5.17 0.35 -14.97
N LEU A 133 -6.16 1.16 -14.63
CA LEU A 133 -6.88 2.03 -15.58
C LEU A 133 -5.96 3.04 -16.26
N TYR A 134 -4.96 3.58 -15.55
CA TYR A 134 -3.99 4.52 -16.14
C TYR A 134 -2.91 3.83 -17.00
N LYS A 135 -2.72 2.53 -16.83
CA LYS A 135 -1.61 1.83 -17.51
C LYS A 135 -2.06 0.94 -18.64
N LYS A 136 -3.29 0.44 -18.62
CA LYS A 136 -3.79 -0.55 -19.56
C LYS A 136 -4.94 -0.03 -20.42
N HIS A 137 -4.94 -0.48 -21.66
CA HIS A 137 -6.06 -0.23 -22.58
C HIS A 137 -7.19 -1.24 -22.32
N PRO A 138 -8.46 -0.90 -22.55
CA PRO A 138 -9.60 -1.82 -22.38
C PRO A 138 -9.51 -3.12 -23.19
N ALA A 139 -8.74 -3.13 -24.27
CA ALA A 139 -8.49 -4.33 -25.06
C ALA A 139 -7.51 -5.32 -24.38
N GLU A 140 -6.73 -4.84 -23.42
CA GLU A 140 -5.70 -5.62 -22.71
C GLU A 140 -6.16 -6.08 -21.32
N LEU A 141 -7.14 -5.39 -20.75
CA LEU A 141 -7.58 -5.61 -19.37
C LEU A 141 -9.08 -5.46 -19.22
N LYS A 142 -9.69 -6.40 -18.52
CA LYS A 142 -11.06 -6.35 -18.05
C LYS A 142 -11.12 -6.65 -16.56
N PHE A 143 -12.05 -6.00 -15.87
CA PHE A 143 -12.34 -6.25 -14.47
C PHE A 143 -13.66 -6.99 -14.32
N VAL A 144 -13.69 -7.93 -13.41
CA VAL A 144 -14.93 -8.46 -12.82
C VAL A 144 -14.99 -7.92 -11.41
N LEU A 145 -15.94 -7.02 -11.12
CA LEU A 145 -16.08 -6.38 -9.82
C LEU A 145 -17.28 -6.96 -9.07
N VAL A 146 -17.02 -7.42 -7.85
CA VAL A 146 -18.03 -7.97 -6.93
C VAL A 146 -18.07 -7.10 -5.69
N ASP A 147 -19.22 -6.46 -5.44
CA ASP A 147 -19.43 -5.59 -4.27
C ASP A 147 -20.79 -5.85 -3.60
N PRO A 148 -20.88 -6.89 -2.74
CA PRO A 148 -22.14 -7.25 -2.09
C PRO A 148 -22.74 -6.14 -1.21
N LYS A 149 -21.91 -5.23 -0.74
CA LYS A 149 -22.33 -4.10 0.11
C LYS A 149 -22.71 -2.85 -0.64
N LYS A 150 -22.43 -2.76 -1.93
CA LYS A 150 -22.69 -1.60 -2.81
C LYS A 150 -22.03 -0.29 -2.34
N VAL A 151 -20.86 -0.37 -1.69
CA VAL A 151 -20.22 0.80 -1.08
C VAL A 151 -18.80 1.09 -1.60
N GLU A 152 -18.12 0.08 -2.18
CA GLU A 152 -16.71 0.21 -2.53
C GLU A 152 -16.50 0.58 -4.02
N PHE A 153 -17.26 -0.02 -4.93
CA PHE A 153 -16.97 0.00 -6.36
C PHE A 153 -18.03 0.68 -7.22
N SER A 154 -19.10 1.23 -6.67
CA SER A 154 -20.20 1.87 -7.42
C SER A 154 -19.69 2.97 -8.37
N ILE A 155 -18.62 3.68 -8.02
CA ILE A 155 -18.00 4.71 -8.85
C ILE A 155 -17.49 4.16 -10.20
N TYR A 156 -17.16 2.87 -10.28
CA TYR A 156 -16.65 2.25 -11.50
C TYR A 156 -17.74 1.82 -12.49
N SER A 157 -19.00 1.98 -12.17
CA SER A 157 -20.09 1.73 -13.14
C SER A 157 -19.95 2.56 -14.43
N VAL A 158 -19.34 3.75 -14.33
CA VAL A 158 -19.10 4.64 -15.47
C VAL A 158 -18.16 4.05 -16.54
N ILE A 159 -17.34 3.06 -16.18
CA ILE A 159 -16.42 2.39 -17.12
C ILE A 159 -16.96 1.04 -17.62
N GLU A 160 -18.24 0.77 -17.42
CA GLU A 160 -18.89 -0.51 -17.74
C GLU A 160 -18.58 -0.98 -19.16
N HIS A 161 -18.80 -0.13 -20.15
CA HIS A 161 -18.66 -0.52 -21.55
C HIS A 161 -17.21 -0.69 -22.04
N HIS A 162 -16.24 -0.25 -21.25
CA HIS A 162 -14.83 -0.28 -21.62
C HIS A 162 -14.05 -1.34 -20.84
N PHE A 163 -14.13 -1.31 -19.52
CA PHE A 163 -13.26 -2.10 -18.66
C PHE A 163 -13.95 -3.21 -17.86
N LEU A 164 -15.29 -3.23 -17.76
CA LEU A 164 -15.96 -4.26 -16.98
C LEU A 164 -16.36 -5.44 -17.86
N ALA A 165 -16.12 -6.64 -17.33
CA ALA A 165 -16.66 -7.89 -17.86
C ALA A 165 -17.81 -8.35 -16.96
N LYS A 166 -18.93 -8.72 -17.56
CA LYS A 166 -20.12 -9.22 -16.87
C LYS A 166 -20.73 -10.38 -17.65
N LEU A 167 -21.60 -11.13 -17.00
CA LEU A 167 -22.40 -12.15 -17.68
C LEU A 167 -23.28 -11.51 -18.77
N PRO A 168 -23.52 -12.22 -19.90
CA PRO A 168 -24.33 -11.70 -21.00
C PRO A 168 -25.73 -11.24 -20.57
N ASP A 169 -26.34 -11.97 -19.63
CA ASP A 169 -27.66 -11.69 -19.09
C ASP A 169 -27.64 -10.82 -17.81
N GLY A 170 -26.44 -10.32 -17.43
CA GLY A 170 -26.25 -9.48 -16.24
C GLY A 170 -26.70 -8.05 -16.48
N GLU A 171 -27.68 -7.56 -15.71
CA GLU A 171 -28.16 -6.16 -15.77
C GLU A 171 -27.12 -5.20 -15.18
N ASP A 172 -26.48 -5.60 -14.08
CA ASP A 172 -25.55 -4.75 -13.34
C ASP A 172 -24.09 -4.98 -13.77
N ALA A 173 -23.36 -3.89 -14.01
CA ALA A 173 -21.94 -3.90 -14.32
C ALA A 173 -21.09 -4.39 -13.15
N ILE A 174 -21.52 -4.10 -11.92
CA ILE A 174 -20.89 -4.52 -10.69
C ILE A 174 -21.81 -5.53 -10.01
N ILE A 175 -21.28 -6.72 -9.72
CA ILE A 175 -22.06 -7.83 -9.20
C ILE A 175 -22.30 -7.63 -7.71
N THR A 176 -23.56 -7.52 -7.32
CA THR A 176 -23.97 -7.26 -5.92
C THR A 176 -24.75 -8.42 -5.29
N ASP A 177 -25.35 -9.27 -6.12
CA ASP A 177 -26.12 -10.44 -5.66
C ASP A 177 -25.23 -11.67 -5.55
N VAL A 178 -25.30 -12.37 -4.40
CA VAL A 178 -24.44 -13.54 -4.08
C VAL A 178 -24.67 -14.69 -5.08
N THR A 179 -25.92 -14.87 -5.55
CA THR A 179 -26.23 -15.93 -6.51
C THR A 179 -25.54 -15.67 -7.85
N LYS A 180 -25.56 -14.40 -8.29
CA LYS A 180 -24.87 -13.97 -9.52
C LYS A 180 -23.36 -14.07 -9.39
N VAL A 181 -22.79 -13.87 -8.19
CA VAL A 181 -21.37 -14.09 -7.92
C VAL A 181 -20.97 -15.53 -8.22
N VAL A 182 -21.73 -16.51 -7.69
CA VAL A 182 -21.45 -17.92 -7.92
C VAL A 182 -21.53 -18.27 -9.41
N GLN A 183 -22.53 -17.74 -10.12
CA GLN A 183 -22.66 -17.95 -11.57
C GLN A 183 -21.50 -17.34 -12.37
N THR A 184 -20.93 -16.24 -11.90
CA THR A 184 -19.82 -15.55 -12.58
C THR A 184 -18.49 -16.27 -12.36
N LEU A 185 -18.33 -16.94 -11.22
CA LEU A 185 -17.09 -17.63 -10.85
C LEU A 185 -17.02 -19.08 -11.36
N ASN A 186 -18.14 -19.65 -11.83
CA ASN A 186 -18.24 -20.97 -12.43
C ASN A 186 -18.11 -20.89 -13.97
#